data_3fc0d9ba6d84a9795ee2b47af724f95e
#
_entry.id   3fc0d9ba6d84a9795ee2b47af724f95e
#
_cell.length_a   1.000
_cell.length_b   1.000
_cell.length_c   1.000
_cell.angle_alpha   90.00
_cell.angle_beta   90.00
_cell.angle_gamma   90.00
#
_symmetry.space_group_name_H-M   'P 1'
#
loop_
_entity.id
_entity.type
_entity.pdbx_description
1 polymer ?
#
loop_
_entity_poly.entity_id
_entity_poly.type
_entity_poly.pdbx_seq_one_letter_code
_entity_poly.pdbx_strand_id
1 'polypeptide(L)'
;MSKKTQNTELSENKALHIGGVTTSAVLSDCLNYRYSLTRVWDDTKPRVLFIMLNPSTADAEKDDPTIRRCIGFAKDWGYGGIYVVNLFSLRATNPKDLLTAPFVVGVENEKWIRRMSSLSHLVVCAWGNSSIVKKLQKRLDHNWKPLSWVNKPLHYLELSKDGTPKHPLYLPKHLTPIPYEVSRVSLLS
;
A
#
# COMPACT_ATOMS: atom_id res chain seq x y z
N MET A 1 10.39 39.74 5.12
CA MET A 1 10.25 38.69 4.07
C MET A 1 9.40 37.55 4.63
N SER A 2 8.13 37.54 4.28
CA SER A 2 7.13 36.64 4.84
C SER A 2 7.21 35.28 4.16
N LYS A 3 7.52 34.22 4.92
CA LYS A 3 7.43 32.82 4.43
C LYS A 3 5.96 32.46 4.29
N LYS A 4 5.45 32.42 3.08
CA LYS A 4 4.17 31.79 2.76
C LYS A 4 4.28 30.30 3.07
N THR A 5 3.66 29.87 4.15
CA THR A 5 3.34 28.48 4.43
C THR A 5 2.29 28.08 3.39
N GLN A 6 2.67 27.32 2.38
CA GLN A 6 1.72 26.70 1.46
C GLN A 6 1.01 25.59 2.25
N ASN A 7 -0.21 25.87 2.63
CA ASN A 7 -1.17 24.88 3.10
C ASN A 7 -1.50 23.98 1.89
N THR A 8 -0.89 22.82 1.80
CA THR A 8 -1.20 21.82 0.78
C THR A 8 -2.48 21.10 1.23
N GLU A 9 -3.63 21.63 0.86
CA GLU A 9 -4.89 20.91 0.99
C GLU A 9 -4.84 19.72 0.01
N LEU A 10 -4.85 18.51 0.58
CA LEU A 10 -4.96 17.27 -0.19
C LEU A 10 -6.32 17.26 -0.88
N SER A 11 -6.36 17.05 -2.18
CA SER A 11 -7.58 16.64 -2.86
C SER A 11 -7.95 15.23 -2.35
N GLU A 12 -8.70 15.15 -1.25
CA GLU A 12 -9.42 13.92 -0.91
C GLU A 12 -10.37 13.67 -2.07
N ASN A 13 -9.96 12.82 -3.01
CA ASN A 13 -10.84 12.43 -4.10
C ASN A 13 -12.10 11.86 -3.45
N LYS A 14 -13.22 12.55 -3.70
CA LYS A 14 -14.54 12.24 -3.16
C LYS A 14 -14.80 10.75 -3.33
N ALA A 15 -15.18 10.06 -2.24
CA ALA A 15 -15.54 8.65 -2.32
C ALA A 15 -16.66 8.48 -3.35
N LEU A 16 -16.46 7.59 -4.31
CA LEU A 16 -17.44 7.27 -5.35
C LEU A 16 -18.18 5.99 -4.94
N HIS A 17 -19.43 5.89 -5.33
CA HIS A 17 -20.23 4.68 -5.14
C HIS A 17 -20.57 4.09 -6.51
N ILE A 18 -19.83 3.05 -6.91
CA ILE A 18 -19.94 2.45 -8.25
C ILE A 18 -20.35 0.99 -8.10
N GLY A 19 -21.53 0.63 -8.63
CA GLY A 19 -22.00 -0.76 -8.62
C GLY A 19 -22.12 -1.38 -7.22
N GLY A 20 -22.52 -0.63 -6.20
CA GLY A 20 -22.59 -1.09 -4.82
C GLY A 20 -21.23 -1.15 -4.08
N VAL A 21 -20.16 -0.65 -4.69
CA VAL A 21 -18.83 -0.57 -4.08
C VAL A 21 -18.47 0.88 -3.80
N THR A 22 -18.09 1.20 -2.58
CA THR A 22 -17.49 2.49 -2.24
C THR A 22 -16.01 2.46 -2.62
N THR A 23 -15.61 3.38 -3.50
CA THR A 23 -14.25 3.47 -4.05
C THR A 23 -13.64 4.82 -3.75
N SER A 24 -12.36 4.87 -3.42
CA SER A 24 -11.61 6.13 -3.34
C SER A 24 -10.12 5.90 -3.57
N ALA A 25 -9.43 6.98 -3.95
CA ALA A 25 -7.98 7.04 -3.98
C ALA A 25 -7.53 8.40 -3.46
N VAL A 26 -6.49 8.45 -2.67
CA VAL A 26 -5.88 9.69 -2.19
C VAL A 26 -4.60 9.94 -2.97
N LEU A 27 -4.60 11.02 -3.70
CA LEU A 27 -3.49 11.46 -4.54
C LEU A 27 -2.90 12.76 -4.00
N SER A 28 -1.63 13.01 -4.29
CA SER A 28 -1.04 14.35 -4.13
C SER A 28 -1.63 15.32 -5.14
N ASP A 29 -1.53 16.63 -4.89
CA ASP A 29 -2.01 17.67 -5.81
C ASP A 29 -1.34 17.60 -7.19
N CYS A 30 -0.06 17.21 -7.24
CA CYS A 30 0.66 17.00 -8.49
C CYS A 30 0.32 15.67 -9.19
N LEU A 31 -0.55 14.83 -8.62
CA LEU A 31 -0.98 13.51 -9.09
C LEU A 31 0.13 12.46 -9.25
N ASN A 32 1.36 12.78 -8.88
CA ASN A 32 2.50 11.88 -9.01
C ASN A 32 2.54 10.83 -7.88
N TYR A 33 1.89 11.09 -6.75
CA TYR A 33 1.86 10.17 -5.62
C TYR A 33 0.44 9.71 -5.34
N ARG A 34 0.27 8.42 -5.02
CA ARG A 34 -0.97 7.86 -4.47
C ARG A 34 -0.68 7.31 -3.08
N TYR A 35 -1.31 7.89 -2.07
CA TYR A 35 -1.09 7.55 -0.67
C TYR A 35 -1.94 6.38 -0.20
N SER A 36 -3.19 6.31 -0.67
CA SER A 36 -4.08 5.19 -0.37
C SER A 36 -5.05 4.90 -1.52
N LEU A 37 -5.59 3.67 -1.53
CA LEU A 37 -6.70 3.27 -2.38
C LEU A 37 -7.65 2.44 -1.53
N THR A 38 -8.95 2.66 -1.70
CA THR A 38 -10.01 2.00 -0.94
C THR A 38 -11.02 1.35 -1.87
N ARG A 39 -11.45 0.13 -1.51
CA ARG A 39 -12.58 -0.57 -2.12
C ARG A 39 -13.39 -1.25 -1.01
N VAL A 40 -14.67 -0.88 -0.84
CA VAL A 40 -15.56 -1.44 0.17
C VAL A 40 -16.84 -1.89 -0.52
N TRP A 41 -17.12 -3.19 -0.47
CA TRP A 41 -18.32 -3.84 -1.04
C TRP A 41 -19.31 -4.30 0.01
N ASP A 42 -18.90 -4.33 1.29
CA ASP A 42 -19.76 -4.69 2.43
C ASP A 42 -19.22 -3.94 3.66
N ASP A 43 -19.90 -2.87 4.05
CA ASP A 43 -19.46 -2.00 5.14
C ASP A 43 -19.73 -2.57 6.53
N THR A 44 -20.51 -3.64 6.62
CA THR A 44 -20.75 -4.37 7.87
C THR A 44 -19.62 -5.31 8.26
N LYS A 45 -18.75 -5.67 7.32
CA LYS A 45 -17.62 -6.59 7.52
C LYS A 45 -16.28 -5.87 7.72
N PRO A 46 -15.30 -6.53 8.35
CA PRO A 46 -13.96 -5.98 8.55
C PRO A 46 -13.21 -5.73 7.23
N ARG A 47 -12.09 -5.00 7.30
CA ARG A 47 -11.24 -4.59 6.16
C ARG A 47 -9.85 -5.17 6.25
N VAL A 48 -9.25 -5.47 5.08
CA VAL A 48 -7.84 -5.88 4.94
C VAL A 48 -7.03 -4.69 4.42
N LEU A 49 -5.88 -4.44 5.02
CA LEU A 49 -4.85 -3.57 4.46
C LEU A 49 -3.81 -4.40 3.71
N PHE A 50 -3.55 -4.07 2.46
CA PHE A 50 -2.39 -4.55 1.72
C PHE A 50 -1.31 -3.47 1.67
N ILE A 51 -0.08 -3.82 2.10
CA ILE A 51 1.11 -2.97 1.96
C ILE A 51 1.91 -3.47 0.76
N MET A 52 1.96 -2.66 -0.29
CA MET A 52 2.56 -3.02 -1.57
C MET A 52 3.82 -2.20 -1.87
N LEU A 53 4.46 -2.40 -3.01
CA LEU A 53 5.69 -1.72 -3.38
C LEU A 53 5.42 -0.25 -3.72
N ASN A 54 4.72 0.00 -4.82
CA ASN A 54 4.37 1.32 -5.33
C ASN A 54 3.04 1.29 -6.09
N PRO A 55 2.35 2.43 -6.20
CA PRO A 55 1.14 2.52 -7.00
C PRO A 55 1.44 2.39 -8.49
N SER A 56 0.54 1.73 -9.22
CA SER A 56 0.53 1.67 -10.68
C SER A 56 -0.62 2.52 -11.25
N THR A 57 -1.44 1.94 -12.10
CA THR A 57 -2.48 2.65 -12.87
C THR A 57 -3.85 2.72 -12.18
N ALA A 58 -4.07 1.92 -11.13
CA ALA A 58 -5.35 1.95 -10.41
C ALA A 58 -5.58 3.32 -9.74
N ASP A 59 -6.82 3.80 -9.80
CA ASP A 59 -7.29 5.06 -9.22
C ASP A 59 -8.64 4.87 -8.52
N ALA A 60 -9.39 5.94 -8.29
CA ALA A 60 -10.71 5.87 -7.65
C ALA A 60 -11.75 5.12 -8.49
N GLU A 61 -11.63 5.10 -9.81
CA GLU A 61 -12.64 4.54 -10.73
C GLU A 61 -12.22 3.19 -11.30
N LYS A 62 -10.92 2.96 -11.48
CA LYS A 62 -10.41 1.82 -12.26
C LYS A 62 -9.48 0.94 -11.43
N ASP A 63 -9.76 -0.38 -11.48
CA ASP A 63 -8.90 -1.40 -10.90
C ASP A 63 -7.89 -1.93 -11.91
N ASP A 64 -6.64 -2.06 -11.48
CA ASP A 64 -5.63 -2.84 -12.18
C ASP A 64 -5.72 -4.34 -11.80
N PRO A 65 -5.00 -5.23 -12.50
CA PRO A 65 -5.01 -6.66 -12.20
C PRO A 65 -4.63 -6.99 -10.76
N THR A 66 -3.74 -6.21 -10.15
CA THR A 66 -3.28 -6.40 -8.77
C THR A 66 -4.39 -6.10 -7.76
N ILE A 67 -5.10 -4.98 -7.94
CA ILE A 67 -6.22 -4.60 -7.08
C ILE A 67 -7.34 -5.64 -7.17
N ARG A 68 -7.69 -6.11 -8.38
CA ARG A 68 -8.66 -7.19 -8.55
C ARG A 68 -8.23 -8.46 -7.83
N ARG A 69 -6.93 -8.77 -7.81
CA ARG A 69 -6.39 -9.93 -7.09
C ARG A 69 -6.53 -9.77 -5.57
N CYS A 70 -6.20 -8.59 -5.03
CA CYS A 70 -6.36 -8.28 -3.60
C CYS A 70 -7.83 -8.35 -3.16
N ILE A 71 -8.76 -7.83 -3.98
CA ILE A 71 -10.20 -7.95 -3.75
C ILE A 71 -10.62 -9.43 -3.69
N GLY A 72 -10.14 -10.26 -4.62
CA GLY A 72 -10.42 -11.70 -4.62
C GLY A 72 -10.01 -12.38 -3.32
N PHE A 73 -8.77 -12.18 -2.88
CA PHE A 73 -8.28 -12.70 -1.60
C PHE A 73 -9.13 -12.24 -0.42
N ALA A 74 -9.40 -10.94 -0.30
CA ALA A 74 -10.17 -10.41 0.81
C ALA A 74 -11.61 -10.95 0.85
N LYS A 75 -12.24 -11.18 -0.32
CA LYS A 75 -13.57 -11.83 -0.41
C LYS A 75 -13.51 -13.28 0.02
N ASP A 76 -12.50 -14.04 -0.43
CA ASP A 76 -12.32 -15.45 -0.07
C ASP A 76 -12.08 -15.61 1.44
N TRP A 77 -11.47 -14.62 2.11
CA TRP A 77 -11.29 -14.60 3.57
C TRP A 77 -12.48 -14.02 4.34
N GLY A 78 -13.58 -13.63 3.68
CA GLY A 78 -14.80 -13.12 4.31
C GLY A 78 -14.79 -11.64 4.71
N TYR A 79 -13.83 -10.85 4.20
CA TYR A 79 -13.75 -9.41 4.45
C TYR A 79 -14.68 -8.61 3.53
N GLY A 80 -15.11 -7.42 3.99
CA GLY A 80 -16.02 -6.51 3.28
C GLY A 80 -15.33 -5.41 2.49
N GLY A 81 -14.00 -5.32 2.53
CA GLY A 81 -13.26 -4.29 1.79
C GLY A 81 -11.76 -4.42 1.94
N ILE A 82 -11.06 -3.66 1.10
CA ILE A 82 -9.61 -3.51 1.17
C ILE A 82 -9.20 -2.04 1.25
N TYR A 83 -8.10 -1.82 1.94
CA TYR A 83 -7.24 -0.64 1.82
C TYR A 83 -5.94 -1.06 1.18
N VAL A 84 -5.35 -0.20 0.37
CA VAL A 84 -4.03 -0.42 -0.22
C VAL A 84 -3.17 0.81 0.03
N VAL A 85 -2.01 0.59 0.63
CA VAL A 85 -0.93 1.57 0.78
C VAL A 85 0.35 1.02 0.18
N ASN A 86 1.36 1.85 0.04
CA ASN A 86 2.59 1.45 -0.61
C ASN A 86 3.81 1.88 0.21
N LEU A 87 4.88 1.07 0.18
CA LEU A 87 6.18 1.46 0.75
C LEU A 87 6.67 2.77 0.11
N PHE A 88 6.54 2.87 -1.21
CA PHE A 88 6.86 4.05 -2.01
C PHE A 88 5.59 4.56 -2.65
N SER A 89 5.21 5.81 -2.40
CA SER A 89 3.95 6.37 -2.89
C SER A 89 4.02 6.91 -4.32
N LEU A 90 5.22 7.01 -4.93
CA LEU A 90 5.37 7.45 -6.32
C LEU A 90 4.68 6.47 -7.27
N ARG A 91 3.83 6.99 -8.15
CA ARG A 91 3.13 6.22 -9.16
C ARG A 91 4.08 5.88 -10.32
N ALA A 92 4.25 4.58 -10.56
CA ALA A 92 5.02 4.07 -11.68
C ALA A 92 4.50 2.70 -12.12
N THR A 93 4.29 2.51 -13.42
CA THR A 93 3.88 1.22 -13.99
C THR A 93 5.05 0.23 -13.98
N ASN A 94 6.26 0.70 -14.30
CA ASN A 94 7.46 -0.09 -14.17
C ASN A 94 8.16 0.23 -12.84
N PRO A 95 8.26 -0.71 -11.90
CA PRO A 95 8.93 -0.48 -10.62
C PRO A 95 10.40 -0.05 -10.72
N LYS A 96 11.07 -0.32 -11.84
CA LYS A 96 12.45 0.15 -12.06
C LYS A 96 12.57 1.66 -12.16
N ASP A 97 11.50 2.37 -12.55
CA ASP A 97 11.48 3.83 -12.65
C ASP A 97 11.69 4.49 -11.29
N LEU A 98 11.35 3.79 -10.20
CA LEU A 98 11.64 4.25 -8.83
C LEU A 98 13.15 4.42 -8.56
N LEU A 99 14.00 3.66 -9.26
CA LEU A 99 15.46 3.71 -9.04
C LEU A 99 16.08 5.00 -9.56
N THR A 100 15.47 5.64 -10.55
CA THR A 100 15.95 6.88 -11.18
C THR A 100 15.21 8.13 -10.70
N ALA A 101 14.02 7.97 -10.12
CA ALA A 101 13.22 9.07 -9.61
C ALA A 101 13.91 9.73 -8.39
N PRO A 102 13.96 11.07 -8.31
CA PRO A 102 14.62 11.77 -7.21
C PRO A 102 13.90 11.56 -5.86
N PHE A 103 12.57 11.53 -5.87
CA PHE A 103 11.74 11.34 -4.68
C PHE A 103 10.72 10.22 -4.93
N VAL A 104 10.78 9.16 -4.14
CA VAL A 104 9.91 7.97 -4.26
C VAL A 104 8.85 7.88 -3.15
N VAL A 105 9.04 8.66 -2.09
CA VAL A 105 8.12 8.73 -0.95
C VAL A 105 7.53 10.14 -0.88
N GLY A 106 6.23 10.27 -1.03
CA GLY A 106 5.53 11.53 -0.88
C GLY A 106 5.37 11.90 0.61
N VAL A 107 5.24 13.18 0.89
CA VAL A 107 5.24 13.76 2.25
C VAL A 107 4.15 13.22 3.17
N GLU A 108 3.02 12.77 2.63
CA GLU A 108 1.88 12.25 3.40
C GLU A 108 1.91 10.72 3.57
N ASN A 109 2.93 10.02 3.04
CA ASN A 109 2.92 8.55 2.98
C ASN A 109 2.82 7.90 4.36
N GLU A 110 3.61 8.37 5.33
CA GLU A 110 3.56 7.88 6.71
C GLU A 110 2.17 8.03 7.32
N LYS A 111 1.59 9.23 7.21
CA LYS A 111 0.24 9.54 7.73
C LYS A 111 -0.80 8.56 7.20
N TRP A 112 -0.77 8.26 5.89
CA TRP A 112 -1.73 7.36 5.28
C TRP A 112 -1.49 5.89 5.60
N ILE A 113 -0.24 5.45 5.75
CA ILE A 113 0.07 4.10 6.24
C ILE A 113 -0.47 3.92 7.65
N ARG A 114 -0.22 4.87 8.56
CA ARG A 114 -0.74 4.85 9.94
C ARG A 114 -2.26 4.83 9.97
N ARG A 115 -2.92 5.73 9.21
CA ARG A 115 -4.38 5.82 9.16
C ARG A 115 -5.02 4.55 8.65
N MET A 116 -4.58 4.02 7.51
CA MET A 116 -5.17 2.81 6.93
C MET A 116 -4.89 1.58 7.80
N SER A 117 -3.72 1.50 8.42
CA SER A 117 -3.40 0.45 9.39
C SER A 117 -4.36 0.49 10.59
N SER A 118 -4.64 1.65 11.18
CA SER A 118 -5.55 1.75 12.32
C SER A 118 -7.00 1.33 11.98
N LEU A 119 -7.44 1.62 10.76
CA LEU A 119 -8.79 1.30 10.27
C LEU A 119 -8.95 -0.16 9.80
N SER A 120 -7.87 -0.88 9.57
CA SER A 120 -7.91 -2.27 9.09
C SER A 120 -8.02 -3.27 10.24
N HIS A 121 -8.46 -4.50 9.94
CA HIS A 121 -8.50 -5.61 10.89
C HIS A 121 -7.37 -6.62 10.64
N LEU A 122 -6.90 -6.70 9.41
CA LEU A 122 -5.80 -7.55 8.98
C LEU A 122 -4.83 -6.71 8.15
N VAL A 123 -3.51 -6.89 8.35
CA VAL A 123 -2.47 -6.23 7.55
C VAL A 123 -1.65 -7.30 6.84
N VAL A 124 -1.60 -7.22 5.50
CA VAL A 124 -0.88 -8.16 4.64
C VAL A 124 0.24 -7.44 3.90
N CYS A 125 1.46 -7.85 4.14
CA CYS A 125 2.66 -7.42 3.45
C CYS A 125 2.75 -8.12 2.08
N ALA A 126 2.85 -7.35 0.99
CA ALA A 126 2.69 -7.87 -0.36
C ALA A 126 3.48 -7.08 -1.42
N TRP A 127 4.65 -6.52 -1.07
CA TRP A 127 5.40 -5.62 -1.96
C TRP A 127 6.22 -6.34 -3.03
N GLY A 128 6.64 -7.60 -2.81
CA GLY A 128 7.53 -8.29 -3.76
C GLY A 128 8.84 -7.53 -3.98
N ASN A 129 9.57 -7.91 -5.02
CA ASN A 129 10.71 -7.17 -5.59
C ASN A 129 11.76 -6.66 -4.58
N SER A 130 12.32 -7.58 -3.81
CA SER A 130 13.31 -7.30 -2.76
C SER A 130 14.51 -6.46 -3.24
N SER A 131 14.94 -6.65 -4.48
CA SER A 131 16.11 -5.94 -5.03
C SER A 131 15.87 -4.43 -5.15
N ILE A 132 14.66 -4.00 -5.54
CA ILE A 132 14.29 -2.58 -5.60
C ILE A 132 14.18 -2.02 -4.18
N VAL A 133 13.51 -2.72 -3.27
CA VAL A 133 13.40 -2.29 -1.87
C VAL A 133 14.78 -2.06 -1.25
N LYS A 134 15.69 -3.04 -1.37
CA LYS A 134 17.07 -2.94 -0.83
C LYS A 134 17.86 -1.77 -1.43
N LYS A 135 17.73 -1.50 -2.75
CA LYS A 135 18.42 -0.39 -3.41
C LYS A 135 17.87 0.96 -2.96
N LEU A 136 16.55 1.10 -2.88
CA LEU A 136 15.91 2.34 -2.47
C LEU A 136 16.14 2.63 -0.98
N GLN A 137 16.13 1.63 -0.13
CA GLN A 137 16.40 1.78 1.29
C GLN A 137 17.81 2.33 1.56
N LYS A 138 18.82 1.87 0.80
CA LYS A 138 20.18 2.43 0.89
C LYS A 138 20.28 3.91 0.50
N ARG A 139 19.33 4.39 -0.30
CA ARG A 139 19.26 5.79 -0.78
C ARG A 139 18.44 6.68 0.15
N LEU A 140 17.47 6.11 0.85
CA LEU A 140 16.62 6.83 1.78
C LEU A 140 17.28 7.02 3.14
N ASP A 141 16.74 7.92 3.95
CA ASP A 141 17.18 8.15 5.32
C ASP A 141 17.12 6.85 6.14
N HIS A 142 18.08 6.65 7.05
CA HIS A 142 18.09 5.54 8.02
C HIS A 142 16.83 5.48 8.89
N ASN A 143 16.12 6.60 9.03
CA ASN A 143 14.84 6.68 9.75
C ASN A 143 13.63 6.24 8.92
N TRP A 144 13.80 5.91 7.62
CA TRP A 144 12.71 5.41 6.80
C TRP A 144 12.42 3.94 7.14
N LYS A 145 11.47 3.75 8.05
CA LYS A 145 11.06 2.45 8.58
C LYS A 145 9.55 2.27 8.45
N PRO A 146 9.02 2.05 7.24
CA PRO A 146 7.58 2.10 6.97
C PRO A 146 6.77 1.05 7.74
N LEU A 147 7.36 -0.08 8.12
CA LEU A 147 6.66 -1.08 8.92
C LEU A 147 6.52 -0.69 10.40
N SER A 148 7.38 0.18 10.92
CA SER A 148 7.24 0.73 12.28
C SER A 148 6.05 1.70 12.41
N TRP A 149 5.50 2.16 11.28
CA TRP A 149 4.31 3.00 11.25
C TRP A 149 3.01 2.18 11.38
N VAL A 150 3.11 0.85 11.31
CA VAL A 150 1.98 -0.08 11.43
C VAL A 150 1.89 -0.57 12.87
N ASN A 151 0.77 -0.32 13.54
CA ASN A 151 0.54 -0.67 14.94
C ASN A 151 -0.26 -1.98 15.10
N LYS A 152 -0.18 -2.87 14.14
CA LYS A 152 -0.91 -4.15 14.11
C LYS A 152 0.01 -5.30 13.71
N PRO A 153 -0.32 -6.54 14.08
CA PRO A 153 0.38 -7.72 13.59
C PRO A 153 0.42 -7.75 12.06
N LEU A 154 1.60 -8.00 11.53
CA LEU A 154 1.82 -8.13 10.09
C LEU A 154 1.63 -9.57 9.65
N HIS A 155 1.17 -9.76 8.42
CA HIS A 155 1.00 -11.06 7.79
C HIS A 155 1.58 -11.02 6.37
N TYR A 156 1.77 -12.18 5.77
CA TYR A 156 2.13 -12.37 4.38
C TYR A 156 1.35 -13.55 3.80
N LEU A 157 1.35 -13.72 2.48
CA LEU A 157 0.75 -14.89 1.82
C LEU A 157 1.78 -15.95 1.50
N GLU A 158 2.92 -15.56 0.98
CA GLU A 158 4.06 -16.40 0.67
C GLU A 158 5.33 -15.56 0.69
N LEU A 159 6.44 -16.16 1.13
CA LEU A 159 7.76 -15.53 1.12
C LEU A 159 8.60 -16.04 -0.06
N SER A 160 9.42 -15.17 -0.61
CA SER A 160 10.52 -15.54 -1.48
C SER A 160 11.67 -16.17 -0.66
N LYS A 161 12.66 -16.75 -1.33
CA LYS A 161 13.82 -17.39 -0.67
C LYS A 161 14.59 -16.45 0.28
N ASP A 162 14.54 -15.15 0.03
CA ASP A 162 15.20 -14.13 0.84
C ASP A 162 14.28 -13.52 1.93
N GLY A 163 13.13 -14.13 2.20
CA GLY A 163 12.20 -13.69 3.24
C GLY A 163 11.30 -12.51 2.83
N THR A 164 11.35 -12.07 1.59
CA THR A 164 10.50 -10.96 1.11
C THR A 164 9.07 -11.44 0.85
N PRO A 165 8.03 -10.77 1.37
CA PRO A 165 6.64 -11.06 1.03
C PRO A 165 6.41 -10.94 -0.48
N LYS A 166 5.90 -12.01 -1.10
CA LYS A 166 5.65 -12.05 -2.55
C LYS A 166 4.48 -11.14 -2.94
N HIS A 167 4.55 -10.64 -4.16
CA HIS A 167 3.48 -9.85 -4.76
C HIS A 167 2.25 -10.74 -5.06
N PRO A 168 1.00 -10.32 -4.76
CA PRO A 168 -0.16 -11.19 -4.77
C PRO A 168 -0.62 -11.61 -6.17
N LEU A 169 -0.23 -10.87 -7.21
CA LEU A 169 -0.77 -11.03 -8.58
C LEU A 169 -0.69 -12.46 -9.11
N TYR A 170 0.40 -13.16 -8.84
CA TYR A 170 0.66 -14.51 -9.37
C TYR A 170 0.53 -15.62 -8.32
N LEU A 171 0.08 -15.29 -7.11
CA LEU A 171 -0.06 -16.28 -6.04
C LEU A 171 -1.33 -17.14 -6.21
N PRO A 172 -1.33 -18.41 -5.76
CA PRO A 172 -2.51 -19.27 -5.75
C PRO A 172 -3.67 -18.66 -4.96
N LYS A 173 -4.91 -18.95 -5.36
CA LYS A 173 -6.13 -18.39 -4.73
C LYS A 173 -6.33 -18.83 -3.28
N HIS A 174 -5.97 -20.07 -2.98
CA HIS A 174 -6.26 -20.72 -1.70
C HIS A 174 -5.37 -20.26 -0.54
N LEU A 175 -4.41 -19.37 -0.79
CA LEU A 175 -3.52 -18.90 0.26
C LEU A 175 -4.28 -18.07 1.31
N THR A 176 -3.91 -18.30 2.57
CA THR A 176 -4.40 -17.56 3.72
C THR A 176 -3.26 -16.77 4.37
N PRO A 177 -3.57 -15.67 5.06
CA PRO A 177 -2.57 -14.85 5.72
C PRO A 177 -1.81 -15.61 6.82
N ILE A 178 -0.48 -15.55 6.79
CA ILE A 178 0.42 -16.17 7.77
C ILE A 178 1.07 -15.05 8.59
N PRO A 179 1.20 -15.14 9.93
CA PRO A 179 1.87 -14.14 10.75
C PRO A 179 3.31 -13.87 10.27
N TYR A 180 3.68 -12.59 10.19
CA TYR A 180 4.99 -12.13 9.71
C TYR A 180 5.80 -11.51 10.85
N GLU A 181 6.77 -12.25 11.36
CA GLU A 181 7.67 -11.78 12.41
C GLU A 181 8.80 -10.93 11.80
N VAL A 182 8.68 -9.63 11.93
CA VAL A 182 9.60 -8.64 11.32
C VAL A 182 11.02 -8.71 11.91
N SER A 183 11.21 -9.30 13.08
CA SER A 183 12.53 -9.51 13.71
C SER A 183 13.53 -10.28 12.83
N ARG A 184 13.06 -11.01 11.83
CA ARG A 184 13.88 -11.72 10.83
C ARG A 184 14.20 -10.90 9.58
N VAL A 185 13.62 -9.71 9.44
CA VAL A 185 13.79 -8.85 8.26
C VAL A 185 14.25 -7.46 8.71
N SER A 186 15.52 -7.34 9.01
CA SER A 186 16.17 -6.10 9.50
C SER A 186 16.12 -4.91 8.53
N LEU A 187 15.40 -5.01 7.42
CA LEU A 187 15.45 -4.04 6.33
C LEU A 187 14.36 -2.95 6.41
N LEU A 188 13.25 -3.16 7.10
CA LEU A 188 12.11 -2.20 7.09
C LEU A 188 11.58 -1.89 8.50
N SER A 189 12.21 -2.43 9.54
CA SER A 189 11.85 -2.21 10.95
C SER A 189 12.76 -1.23 11.66
#